data_5739b4131128f9ce6af5fa8dd5bb51f0
#
_entry.id   5739b4131128f9ce6af5fa8dd5bb51f0
#
_cell.length_a   1.000
_cell.length_b   1.000
_cell.length_c   1.000
_cell.angle_alpha   90.00
_cell.angle_beta   90.00
_cell.angle_gamma   90.00
#
_symmetry.space_group_name_H-M   'P 1'
#
loop_
_entity.id
_entity.type
_entity.pdbx_description
1 polymer ?
#
loop_
_entity_poly.entity_id
_entity_poly.type
_entity_poly.pdbx_seq_one_letter_code
_entity_poly.pdbx_strand_id
1 'polypeptide(L)'
;MLTLDHLAIVAPDLAAGVAYVRDCLGLTMPEGGRHREMGTRNHLLRLGEALFLEVIAIDPEAAAPPHARWFGLSDPGRVRADWESGRRLRGLVARTDDLDRLLGAHGERFGKAARMTRGALTWRFAVRPDGAWPEDGALPCPMMWGEGPHPAAAMPDLGCRLAGL
;
A
#
# COMPACT_ATOMS: atom_id res chain seq x y z
N MET A 1 15.99 10.53 4.39
CA MET A 1 15.44 10.92 3.05
C MET A 1 14.26 10.01 2.72
N LEU A 2 13.22 10.51 2.00
CA LEU A 2 12.13 9.65 1.51
C LEU A 2 12.46 9.16 0.10
N THR A 3 12.29 7.86 -0.13
CA THR A 3 12.46 7.22 -1.45
C THR A 3 11.17 6.51 -1.81
N LEU A 4 10.68 6.65 -3.04
CA LEU A 4 9.48 5.93 -3.49
C LEU A 4 9.66 4.42 -3.29
N ASP A 5 8.65 3.80 -2.68
CA ASP A 5 8.61 2.36 -2.36
C ASP A 5 7.59 1.63 -3.22
N HIS A 6 6.37 2.11 -3.23
CA HIS A 6 5.33 1.55 -4.08
C HIS A 6 4.20 2.53 -4.38
N LEU A 7 3.46 2.19 -5.43
CA LEU A 7 2.23 2.83 -5.84
C LEU A 7 1.06 1.99 -5.32
N ALA A 8 -0.02 2.61 -4.87
CA ALA A 8 -1.16 1.88 -4.32
C ALA A 8 -2.45 2.17 -5.10
N ILE A 9 -3.02 1.13 -5.70
CA ILE A 9 -4.37 1.09 -6.21
C ILE A 9 -5.26 0.52 -5.11
N VAL A 10 -6.25 1.30 -4.68
CA VAL A 10 -7.24 0.87 -3.70
C VAL A 10 -8.52 0.46 -4.42
N ALA A 11 -8.93 -0.78 -4.22
CA ALA A 11 -10.08 -1.36 -4.92
C ALA A 11 -11.23 -1.68 -3.96
N PRO A 12 -12.49 -1.63 -4.43
CA PRO A 12 -13.65 -2.05 -3.64
C PRO A 12 -13.61 -3.53 -3.26
N ASP A 13 -13.03 -4.35 -4.15
CA ASP A 13 -12.64 -5.74 -3.91
C ASP A 13 -11.38 -6.07 -4.73
N LEU A 14 -10.68 -7.11 -4.31
CA LEU A 14 -9.37 -7.43 -4.90
C LEU A 14 -9.50 -7.93 -6.35
N ALA A 15 -10.59 -8.63 -6.69
CA ALA A 15 -10.80 -9.15 -8.04
C ALA A 15 -11.01 -8.01 -9.05
N ALA A 16 -11.78 -6.99 -8.69
CA ALA A 16 -11.96 -5.79 -9.50
C ALA A 16 -10.64 -5.05 -9.72
N GLY A 17 -9.81 -4.92 -8.66
CA GLY A 17 -8.51 -4.27 -8.76
C GLY A 17 -7.53 -5.01 -9.69
N VAL A 18 -7.42 -6.31 -9.54
CA VAL A 18 -6.55 -7.17 -10.38
C VAL A 18 -7.03 -7.18 -11.84
N ALA A 19 -8.35 -7.27 -12.06
CA ALA A 19 -8.92 -7.20 -13.41
C ALA A 19 -8.60 -5.87 -14.09
N TYR A 20 -8.71 -4.76 -13.36
CA TYR A 20 -8.36 -3.44 -13.88
C TYR A 20 -6.89 -3.36 -14.34
N VAL A 21 -5.94 -3.83 -13.52
CA VAL A 21 -4.52 -3.82 -13.90
C VAL A 21 -4.25 -4.74 -15.09
N ARG A 22 -4.89 -5.92 -15.12
CA ARG A 22 -4.79 -6.84 -16.25
C ARG A 22 -5.29 -6.17 -17.55
N ASP A 23 -6.42 -5.48 -17.49
CA ASP A 23 -7.01 -4.82 -18.66
C ASP A 23 -6.17 -3.61 -19.14
N CYS A 24 -5.49 -2.92 -18.22
CA CYS A 24 -4.59 -1.81 -18.56
C CYS A 24 -3.22 -2.25 -19.08
N LEU A 25 -2.63 -3.30 -18.49
CA LEU A 25 -1.24 -3.68 -18.74
C LEU A 25 -1.07 -5.00 -19.51
N GLY A 26 -2.15 -5.77 -19.71
CA GLY A 26 -2.09 -7.11 -20.31
C GLY A 26 -1.38 -8.14 -19.43
N LEU A 27 -1.22 -7.88 -18.12
CA LEU A 27 -0.47 -8.71 -17.19
C LEU A 27 -1.38 -9.24 -16.07
N THR A 28 -1.13 -10.47 -15.65
CA THR A 28 -1.74 -11.01 -14.42
C THR A 28 -0.80 -10.76 -13.24
N MET A 29 -1.26 -9.96 -12.28
CA MET A 29 -0.49 -9.64 -11.07
C MET A 29 -0.38 -10.88 -10.17
N PRO A 30 0.83 -11.22 -9.70
CA PRO A 30 1.01 -12.23 -8.66
C PRO A 30 0.28 -11.88 -7.37
N GLU A 31 -0.20 -12.90 -6.66
CA GLU A 31 -0.73 -12.71 -5.31
C GLU A 31 0.40 -12.26 -4.37
N GLY A 32 0.11 -11.26 -3.55
CA GLY A 32 1.04 -10.72 -2.57
C GLY A 32 0.88 -11.39 -1.21
N GLY A 33 -0.25 -11.17 -0.55
CA GLY A 33 -0.56 -11.77 0.73
C GLY A 33 -1.59 -11.01 1.55
N ARG A 34 -1.69 -11.39 2.83
CA ARG A 34 -2.67 -10.85 3.77
C ARG A 34 -1.97 -10.03 4.86
N HIS A 35 -2.55 -8.90 5.21
CA HIS A 35 -2.15 -8.06 6.34
C HIS A 35 -3.15 -8.28 7.47
N ARG A 36 -2.84 -9.21 8.35
CA ARG A 36 -3.77 -9.63 9.42
C ARG A 36 -4.13 -8.49 10.35
N GLU A 37 -3.16 -7.65 10.67
CA GLU A 37 -3.32 -6.49 11.57
C GLU A 37 -4.30 -5.45 11.00
N MET A 38 -4.40 -5.37 9.66
CA MET A 38 -5.23 -4.38 8.95
C MET A 38 -6.48 -4.98 8.33
N GLY A 39 -6.62 -6.31 8.31
CA GLY A 39 -7.74 -7.00 7.66
C GLY A 39 -7.81 -6.70 6.17
N THR A 40 -6.65 -6.69 5.49
CA THR A 40 -6.53 -6.40 4.05
C THR A 40 -5.69 -7.46 3.35
N ARG A 41 -5.84 -7.56 2.03
CA ARG A 41 -5.04 -8.44 1.16
C ARG A 41 -4.67 -7.72 -0.13
N ASN A 42 -3.60 -8.17 -0.78
CA ASN A 42 -3.07 -7.50 -1.95
C ASN A 42 -2.56 -8.44 -3.05
N HIS A 43 -2.40 -7.89 -4.25
CA HIS A 43 -1.55 -8.38 -5.32
C HIS A 43 -0.44 -7.37 -5.58
N LEU A 44 0.73 -7.86 -5.99
CA LEU A 44 1.94 -7.06 -6.16
C LEU A 44 2.54 -7.27 -7.54
N LEU A 45 2.93 -6.18 -8.20
CA LEU A 45 3.61 -6.18 -9.50
C LEU A 45 4.95 -5.47 -9.37
N ARG A 46 6.05 -6.18 -9.60
CA ARG A 46 7.38 -5.59 -9.60
C ARG A 46 7.52 -4.54 -10.70
N LEU A 47 7.99 -3.35 -10.34
CA LEU A 47 8.29 -2.24 -11.24
C LEU A 47 9.78 -1.88 -11.30
N GLY A 48 10.59 -2.53 -10.48
CA GLY A 48 12.03 -2.32 -10.35
C GLY A 48 12.63 -3.16 -9.25
N GLU A 49 13.91 -2.99 -8.94
CA GLU A 49 14.59 -3.75 -7.88
C GLU A 49 14.06 -3.41 -6.48
N ALA A 50 13.62 -2.19 -6.29
CA ALA A 50 13.11 -1.68 -5.01
C ALA A 50 11.84 -0.82 -5.19
N LEU A 51 10.98 -1.22 -6.14
CA LEU A 51 9.73 -0.54 -6.47
C LEU A 51 8.69 -1.53 -6.95
N PHE A 52 7.43 -1.37 -6.51
CA PHE A 52 6.32 -2.19 -6.99
C PHE A 52 5.00 -1.42 -7.06
N LEU A 53 4.03 -2.00 -7.76
CA LEU A 53 2.63 -1.59 -7.72
C LEU A 53 1.88 -2.56 -6.82
N GLU A 54 1.09 -2.02 -5.90
CA GLU A 54 0.18 -2.76 -5.04
C GLU A 54 -1.27 -2.53 -5.48
N VAL A 55 -2.03 -3.60 -5.63
CA VAL A 55 -3.49 -3.56 -5.61
C VAL A 55 -3.95 -4.10 -4.27
N ILE A 56 -4.66 -3.29 -3.51
CA ILE A 56 -5.08 -3.63 -2.15
C ILE A 56 -6.59 -3.45 -1.97
N ALA A 57 -7.19 -4.36 -1.21
CA ALA A 57 -8.59 -4.33 -0.81
C ALA A 57 -8.78 -4.92 0.59
N ILE A 58 -9.97 -4.74 1.15
CA ILE A 58 -10.38 -5.44 2.38
C ILE A 58 -10.37 -6.96 2.10
N ASP A 59 -9.85 -7.72 3.05
CA ASP A 59 -9.95 -9.18 3.04
C ASP A 59 -11.30 -9.57 3.66
N PRO A 60 -12.25 -10.13 2.88
CA PRO A 60 -13.59 -10.48 3.38
C PRO A 60 -13.57 -11.64 4.40
N GLU A 61 -12.46 -12.40 4.46
CA GLU A 61 -12.29 -13.50 5.41
C GLU A 61 -11.63 -13.05 6.72
N ALA A 62 -11.09 -11.83 6.77
CA ALA A 62 -10.43 -11.30 7.96
C ALA A 62 -11.44 -10.66 8.91
N ALA A 63 -11.22 -10.83 10.22
CA ALA A 63 -11.94 -10.05 11.22
C ALA A 63 -11.66 -8.55 11.04
N ALA A 64 -12.64 -7.71 11.35
CA ALA A 64 -12.44 -6.27 11.37
C ALA A 64 -11.42 -5.90 12.46
N PRO A 65 -10.38 -5.11 12.14
CA PRO A 65 -9.44 -4.66 13.15
C PRO A 65 -10.12 -3.67 14.11
N PRO A 66 -9.63 -3.55 15.36
CA PRO A 66 -10.20 -2.63 16.35
C PRO A 66 -9.87 -1.14 16.09
N HIS A 67 -9.18 -0.86 15.01
CA HIS A 67 -8.76 0.49 14.60
C HIS A 67 -9.09 0.71 13.12
N ALA A 68 -8.95 1.94 12.64
CA ALA A 68 -9.14 2.24 11.22
C ALA A 68 -8.09 1.51 10.35
N ARG A 69 -8.55 0.98 9.22
CA ARG A 69 -7.66 0.42 8.20
C ARG A 69 -6.91 1.54 7.49
N TRP A 70 -5.69 1.30 7.13
CA TRP A 70 -4.90 2.19 6.28
C TRP A 70 -5.57 2.45 4.92
N PHE A 71 -5.05 3.43 4.18
CA PHE A 71 -5.44 3.73 2.80
C PHE A 71 -6.92 4.08 2.60
N GLY A 72 -7.58 4.56 3.68
CA GLY A 72 -8.99 4.91 3.64
C GLY A 72 -9.94 3.72 3.54
N LEU A 73 -9.45 2.50 3.70
CA LEU A 73 -10.22 1.26 3.55
C LEU A 73 -11.28 1.04 4.63
N SER A 74 -11.36 1.89 5.66
CA SER A 74 -12.46 1.88 6.63
C SER A 74 -13.72 2.58 6.13
N ASP A 75 -13.65 3.28 5.01
CA ASP A 75 -14.79 3.91 4.34
C ASP A 75 -15.04 3.25 2.96
N PRO A 76 -15.77 2.13 2.91
CA PRO A 76 -16.04 1.44 1.65
C PRO A 76 -16.91 2.26 0.68
N GLY A 77 -17.70 3.21 1.19
CA GLY A 77 -18.47 4.14 0.36
C GLY A 77 -17.55 5.08 -0.43
N ARG A 78 -16.57 5.66 0.25
CA ARG A 78 -15.56 6.50 -0.38
C ARG A 78 -14.68 5.71 -1.36
N VAL A 79 -14.25 4.50 -0.99
CA VAL A 79 -13.48 3.62 -1.89
C VAL A 79 -14.25 3.35 -3.18
N ARG A 80 -15.54 3.04 -3.08
CA ARG A 80 -16.40 2.80 -4.25
C ARG A 80 -16.55 4.06 -5.10
N ALA A 81 -16.84 5.20 -4.50
CA ALA A 81 -16.98 6.46 -5.21
C ALA A 81 -15.70 6.88 -5.95
N ASP A 82 -14.53 6.74 -5.29
CA ASP A 82 -13.24 6.99 -5.92
C ASP A 82 -12.98 6.03 -7.08
N TRP A 83 -13.31 4.75 -6.93
CA TRP A 83 -13.17 3.73 -7.95
C TRP A 83 -14.02 4.03 -9.21
N GLU A 84 -15.29 4.37 -9.01
CA GLU A 84 -16.25 4.69 -10.07
C GLU A 84 -15.90 5.98 -10.81
N SER A 85 -15.33 6.96 -10.09
CA SER A 85 -14.84 8.22 -10.69
C SER A 85 -13.48 8.09 -11.39
N GLY A 86 -12.86 6.89 -11.41
CA GLY A 86 -11.56 6.66 -12.03
C GLY A 86 -10.35 6.97 -11.13
N ARG A 87 -10.54 7.39 -9.90
CA ARG A 87 -9.48 7.67 -8.91
C ARG A 87 -8.98 6.36 -8.26
N ARG A 88 -8.38 5.49 -9.03
CA ARG A 88 -7.99 4.13 -8.60
C ARG A 88 -6.58 4.09 -8.03
N LEU A 89 -5.61 4.77 -8.66
CA LEU A 89 -4.31 5.04 -8.06
C LEU A 89 -4.50 6.11 -6.99
N ARG A 90 -4.52 5.67 -5.72
CA ARG A 90 -4.91 6.55 -4.62
C ARG A 90 -3.75 7.23 -3.93
N GLY A 91 -2.58 6.66 -3.99
CA GLY A 91 -1.45 7.30 -3.34
C GLY A 91 -0.13 6.56 -3.55
N LEU A 92 0.87 7.17 -2.95
CA LEU A 92 2.25 6.72 -2.98
C LEU A 92 2.66 6.29 -1.57
N VAL A 93 3.53 5.31 -1.51
CA VAL A 93 4.22 4.94 -0.28
C VAL A 93 5.71 5.21 -0.47
N ALA A 94 6.32 5.84 0.51
CA ALA A 94 7.74 6.15 0.50
C ALA A 94 8.44 5.56 1.72
N ARG A 95 9.58 4.90 1.49
CA ARG A 95 10.41 4.37 2.58
C ARG A 95 11.44 5.38 3.06
N THR A 96 11.79 5.24 4.32
CA THR A 96 12.87 5.99 4.99
C THR A 96 13.67 5.06 5.89
N ASP A 97 14.91 5.43 6.19
CA ASP A 97 15.76 4.71 7.13
C ASP A 97 15.55 5.18 8.59
N ASP A 98 14.81 6.29 8.78
CA ASP A 98 14.55 6.87 10.09
C ASP A 98 13.09 7.37 10.17
N LEU A 99 12.19 6.42 10.40
CA LEU A 99 10.75 6.70 10.53
C LEU A 99 10.44 7.47 11.82
N ASP A 100 11.17 7.22 12.90
CA ASP A 100 10.91 7.87 14.19
C ASP A 100 11.23 9.36 14.12
N ARG A 101 12.33 9.74 13.51
CA ARG A 101 12.68 11.15 13.28
C ARG A 101 11.62 11.85 12.41
N LEU A 102 11.19 11.18 11.32
CA LEU A 102 10.17 11.73 10.44
C LEU A 102 8.86 11.98 11.19
N LEU A 103 8.40 11.00 11.97
CA LEU A 103 7.16 11.11 12.72
C LEU A 103 7.27 12.05 13.93
N GLY A 104 8.45 12.18 14.53
CA GLY A 104 8.71 13.18 15.56
C GLY A 104 8.53 14.61 15.05
N ALA A 105 8.86 14.86 13.78
CA ALA A 105 8.72 16.18 13.16
C ALA A 105 7.33 16.42 12.52
N HIS A 106 6.63 15.36 12.07
CA HIS A 106 5.43 15.48 11.22
C HIS A 106 4.33 14.47 11.59
N GLY A 107 4.30 13.99 12.83
CA GLY A 107 3.34 12.97 13.27
C GLY A 107 1.87 13.37 13.14
N GLU A 108 1.56 14.67 13.22
CA GLU A 108 0.22 15.20 13.02
C GLU A 108 -0.32 14.94 11.60
N ARG A 109 0.57 14.83 10.60
CA ARG A 109 0.20 14.55 9.20
C ARG A 109 0.15 13.07 8.89
N PHE A 110 1.11 12.30 9.43
CA PHE A 110 1.33 10.91 9.05
C PHE A 110 0.78 9.90 10.07
N GLY A 111 0.47 10.33 11.29
CA GLY A 111 0.00 9.47 12.36
C GLY A 111 1.15 8.81 13.14
N LYS A 112 0.97 7.55 13.52
CA LYS A 112 1.92 6.80 14.34
C LYS A 112 2.43 5.57 13.62
N ALA A 113 3.68 5.18 13.92
CA ALA A 113 4.23 3.95 13.39
C ALA A 113 3.51 2.72 13.99
N ALA A 114 2.97 1.89 13.13
CA ALA A 114 2.45 0.56 13.47
C ALA A 114 3.41 -0.50 12.91
N ARG A 115 3.67 -1.54 13.71
CA ARG A 115 4.49 -2.68 13.29
C ARG A 115 3.61 -3.67 12.53
N MET A 116 4.09 -4.10 11.38
CA MET A 116 3.45 -5.08 10.52
C MET A 116 4.35 -6.29 10.29
N THR A 117 3.73 -7.44 10.06
CA THR A 117 4.43 -8.68 9.78
C THR A 117 3.74 -9.47 8.67
N ARG A 118 4.51 -10.13 7.80
CA ARG A 118 4.00 -11.07 6.81
C ARG A 118 5.06 -12.11 6.47
N GLY A 119 4.90 -13.32 6.97
CA GLY A 119 5.95 -14.33 6.88
C GLY A 119 7.23 -13.86 7.56
N ALA A 120 8.34 -13.85 6.85
CA ALA A 120 9.62 -13.34 7.34
C ALA A 120 9.76 -11.81 7.19
N LEU A 121 8.86 -11.15 6.47
CA LEU A 121 8.91 -9.71 6.29
C LEU A 121 8.38 -9.00 7.52
N THR A 122 9.10 -7.96 7.93
CA THR A 122 8.67 -7.01 8.96
C THR A 122 8.83 -5.58 8.43
N TRP A 123 7.92 -4.71 8.82
CA TRP A 123 8.04 -3.29 8.52
C TRP A 123 7.29 -2.44 9.53
N ARG A 124 7.58 -1.16 9.53
CA ARG A 124 6.83 -0.15 10.27
C ARG A 124 6.17 0.79 9.28
N PHE A 125 4.90 1.04 9.47
CA PHE A 125 4.10 1.87 8.59
C PHE A 125 3.45 2.99 9.39
N ALA A 126 3.50 4.23 8.89
CA ALA A 126 2.81 5.34 9.52
C ALA A 126 1.31 5.27 9.20
N VAL A 127 0.50 5.14 10.23
CA VAL A 127 -0.96 5.03 10.10
C VAL A 127 -1.61 6.15 10.89
N ARG A 128 -2.45 6.92 10.20
CA ARG A 128 -3.28 7.95 10.83
C ARG A 128 -4.38 7.31 11.68
N PRO A 129 -4.83 7.94 12.76
CA PRO A 129 -5.92 7.40 13.58
C PRO A 129 -7.23 7.16 12.82
N ASP A 130 -7.48 7.96 11.78
CA ASP A 130 -8.64 7.84 10.87
C ASP A 130 -8.38 6.86 9.70
N GLY A 131 -7.16 6.36 9.55
CA GLY A 131 -6.74 5.49 8.46
C GLY A 131 -6.70 6.16 7.08
N ALA A 132 -6.96 7.47 7.00
CA ALA A 132 -6.99 8.20 5.74
C ALA A 132 -5.58 8.39 5.14
N TRP A 133 -5.54 8.67 3.84
CA TRP A 133 -4.32 9.11 3.16
C TRP A 133 -3.85 10.47 3.70
N PRO A 134 -2.55 10.68 3.90
CA PRO A 134 -2.03 12.01 4.20
C PRO A 134 -2.38 12.99 3.08
N GLU A 135 -2.99 14.12 3.44
CA GLU A 135 -3.46 15.17 2.50
C GLU A 135 -4.25 14.59 1.30
N ASP A 136 -5.17 13.67 1.55
CA ASP A 136 -5.98 12.95 0.54
C ASP A 136 -5.15 12.28 -0.58
N GLY A 137 -3.93 11.85 -0.27
CA GLY A 137 -3.00 11.19 -1.18
C GLY A 137 -1.99 12.12 -1.87
N ALA A 138 -2.03 13.43 -1.59
CA ALA A 138 -1.04 14.38 -2.10
C ALA A 138 0.35 14.18 -1.46
N LEU A 139 0.40 13.61 -0.25
CA LEU A 139 1.65 13.22 0.40
C LEU A 139 1.77 11.69 0.44
N PRO A 140 2.99 11.15 0.28
CA PRO A 140 3.21 9.72 0.41
C PRO A 140 3.02 9.24 1.85
N CYS A 141 2.53 8.01 2.03
CA CYS A 141 2.56 7.34 3.32
C CYS A 141 4.00 6.90 3.64
N PRO A 142 4.60 7.32 4.76
CA PRO A 142 5.95 6.91 5.09
C PRO A 142 6.00 5.53 5.76
N MET A 143 7.03 4.77 5.42
CA MET A 143 7.30 3.46 6.01
C MET A 143 8.80 3.20 6.17
N MET A 144 9.13 2.15 6.92
CA MET A 144 10.47 1.62 7.06
C MET A 144 10.44 0.09 7.05
N TRP A 145 11.17 -0.52 6.12
CA TRP A 145 11.36 -1.98 6.12
C TRP A 145 12.23 -2.42 7.30
N GLY A 146 12.03 -3.66 7.75
CA GLY A 146 12.96 -4.34 8.64
C GLY A 146 14.26 -4.72 7.91
N GLU A 147 15.10 -5.49 8.58
CA GLU A 147 16.36 -5.95 7.99
C GLU A 147 16.12 -6.90 6.79
N GLY A 148 17.02 -6.83 5.82
CA GLY A 148 17.00 -7.70 4.64
C GLY A 148 16.82 -6.96 3.32
N PRO A 149 16.77 -7.70 2.20
CA PRO A 149 16.57 -7.10 0.89
C PRO A 149 15.14 -6.58 0.74
N HIS A 150 14.97 -5.58 -0.13
CA HIS A 150 13.66 -5.04 -0.45
C HIS A 150 12.75 -6.14 -1.06
N PRO A 151 11.47 -6.24 -0.66
CA PRO A 151 10.58 -7.32 -1.12
C PRO A 151 10.44 -7.44 -2.64
N ALA A 152 10.53 -6.32 -3.36
CA ALA A 152 10.47 -6.33 -4.83
C ALA A 152 11.57 -7.21 -5.47
N ALA A 153 12.72 -7.37 -4.82
CA ALA A 153 13.80 -8.21 -5.34
C ALA A 153 13.41 -9.70 -5.47
N ALA A 154 12.50 -10.16 -4.61
CA ALA A 154 11.98 -11.53 -4.62
C ALA A 154 10.70 -11.71 -5.46
N MET A 155 10.10 -10.62 -5.98
CA MET A 155 8.92 -10.70 -6.83
C MET A 155 9.27 -11.16 -8.24
N PRO A 156 8.39 -11.93 -8.91
CA PRO A 156 8.55 -12.27 -10.32
C PRO A 156 8.71 -10.99 -11.18
N ASP A 157 9.69 -10.98 -12.06
CA ASP A 157 9.89 -9.87 -13.00
C ASP A 157 9.09 -10.14 -14.29
N LEU A 158 8.00 -9.44 -14.46
CA LEU A 158 7.13 -9.53 -15.64
C LEU A 158 7.47 -8.48 -16.71
N GLY A 159 8.63 -7.84 -16.60
CA GLY A 159 9.11 -6.85 -17.57
C GLY A 159 8.47 -5.46 -17.41
N CYS A 160 7.63 -5.24 -16.41
CA CYS A 160 6.99 -3.95 -16.17
C CYS A 160 7.95 -2.99 -15.44
N ARG A 161 7.97 -1.74 -15.85
CA ARG A 161 8.83 -0.69 -15.25
C ARG A 161 8.07 0.62 -15.13
N LEU A 162 8.34 1.35 -14.06
CA LEU A 162 7.86 2.73 -13.93
C LEU A 162 8.72 3.64 -14.82
N ALA A 163 8.09 4.29 -15.80
CA ALA A 163 8.78 5.21 -16.71
C ALA A 163 8.75 6.67 -16.21
N GLY A 164 7.78 7.02 -15.38
CA GLY A 164 7.61 8.36 -14.80
C GLY A 164 6.36 8.44 -13.92
N LEU A 165 6.27 9.51 -13.13
CA LEU A 165 5.14 9.90 -12.30
C LEU A 165 4.64 11.27 -12.73
#